data_1a5cdc5c6be7ac58d1aa2fa813a8445d
#
_entry.id   1a5cdc5c6be7ac58d1aa2fa813a8445d
#
_cell.length_a   1.000
_cell.length_b   1.000
_cell.length_c   1.000
_cell.angle_alpha   90.00
_cell.angle_beta   90.00
_cell.angle_gamma   90.00
#
_symmetry.space_group_name_H-M   'P 1'
#
loop_
_entity.id
_entity.type
_entity.pdbx_description
1 polymer ?
#
loop_
_entity_poly.entity_id
_entity_poly.type
_entity_poly.pdbx_seq_one_letter_code
_entity_poly.pdbx_strand_id
1 'polypeptide(L)'
;MDANADEATDIAREGHRAYERGDYTKACRLFRLAADQGDAESQNKLGLMYERGRSVGQDYAEACRLYRLAADQGHARAQCNLGLMYERGHGVGQDYVEACRWYQKAANQGYARAQCNLGFMYEKGCGVGQDHTEAYRLFRKAADQGHVGAQCNLGTMYEGGRGVERDYVEACRWYRRAADQGFARAQFNLGLMYEGGRGVGRDYVEACRWYRRAAVQGNADAQCNLGLMYEGGRGVGQSDAEACRLFRLAADQDNALAQLNLGTMYGEGRGVEQDHREAYRWYRRAADQGDADAQCALGLMYKMGLGVERSDAEACRLFRLAADQGNALAQLNLGAMYGEDRGVE
;
A
#
# COMPACT_ATOMS: atom_id res chain seq x y z
N MET A 1 -2.48 -3.68 49.91
CA MET A 1 -1.77 -3.91 48.64
C MET A 1 -1.99 -5.37 48.30
N ASP A 2 -2.69 -5.61 47.20
CA ASP A 2 -3.52 -6.77 47.01
C ASP A 2 -2.72 -7.99 46.49
N ALA A 3 -2.71 -9.06 47.27
CA ALA A 3 -2.14 -10.35 46.87
C ALA A 3 -2.69 -10.83 45.50
N ASN A 4 -3.93 -10.48 45.18
CA ASN A 4 -4.55 -10.74 43.87
C ASN A 4 -3.92 -10.01 42.70
N ALA A 5 -3.41 -8.77 42.90
CA ALA A 5 -2.76 -8.00 41.83
C ALA A 5 -1.37 -8.54 41.49
N ASP A 6 -0.65 -9.04 42.50
CA ASP A 6 0.67 -9.67 42.32
C ASP A 6 0.51 -11.03 41.60
N GLU A 7 -0.51 -11.81 41.93
CA GLU A 7 -0.83 -13.08 41.27
C GLU A 7 -1.21 -12.88 39.80
N ALA A 8 -2.07 -11.91 39.48
CA ALA A 8 -2.43 -11.58 38.09
C ALA A 8 -1.20 -11.19 37.25
N THR A 9 -0.28 -10.43 37.85
CA THR A 9 0.97 -9.99 37.19
C THR A 9 1.89 -11.18 36.89
N ASP A 10 2.03 -12.13 37.80
CA ASP A 10 2.86 -13.33 37.59
C ASP A 10 2.25 -14.26 36.52
N ILE A 11 0.94 -14.45 36.54
CA ILE A 11 0.21 -15.20 35.49
C ILE A 11 0.41 -14.54 34.12
N ALA A 12 0.29 -13.20 34.05
CA ALA A 12 0.51 -12.44 32.82
C ALA A 12 1.94 -12.61 32.29
N ARG A 13 2.95 -12.53 33.16
CA ARG A 13 4.35 -12.75 32.78
C ARG A 13 4.59 -14.16 32.23
N GLU A 14 4.03 -15.18 32.84
CA GLU A 14 4.12 -16.55 32.32
C GLU A 14 3.40 -16.67 30.96
N GLY A 15 2.24 -16.04 30.81
CA GLY A 15 1.52 -15.93 29.54
C GLY A 15 2.37 -15.30 28.43
N HIS A 16 3.10 -14.21 28.72
CA HIS A 16 4.03 -13.60 27.79
C HIS A 16 5.15 -14.54 27.37
N ARG A 17 5.77 -15.24 28.33
CA ARG A 17 6.84 -16.21 28.03
C ARG A 17 6.32 -17.36 27.16
N ALA A 18 5.11 -17.85 27.41
CA ALA A 18 4.48 -18.87 26.59
C ALA A 18 4.21 -18.35 25.15
N TYR A 19 3.73 -17.12 25.02
CA TYR A 19 3.47 -16.48 23.74
C TYR A 19 4.75 -16.32 22.91
N GLU A 20 5.85 -15.88 23.53
CA GLU A 20 7.16 -15.71 22.87
C GLU A 20 7.75 -17.05 22.41
N ARG A 21 7.48 -18.15 23.14
CA ARG A 21 7.90 -19.50 22.75
C ARG A 21 7.00 -20.13 21.68
N GLY A 22 5.93 -19.46 21.26
CA GLY A 22 4.96 -19.98 20.30
C GLY A 22 3.92 -20.93 20.90
N ASP A 23 3.91 -21.14 22.23
CA ASP A 23 2.88 -21.92 22.92
C ASP A 23 1.63 -21.05 23.13
N TYR A 24 0.93 -20.81 22.02
CA TYR A 24 -0.26 -19.95 22.01
C TYR A 24 -1.42 -20.53 22.83
N THR A 25 -1.50 -21.87 22.97
CA THR A 25 -2.54 -22.51 23.78
C THR A 25 -2.34 -22.21 25.25
N LYS A 26 -1.13 -22.40 25.77
CA LYS A 26 -0.80 -22.04 27.15
C LYS A 26 -0.92 -20.53 27.37
N ALA A 27 -0.43 -19.71 26.42
CA ALA A 27 -0.52 -18.25 26.50
C ALA A 27 -1.98 -17.78 26.59
N CYS A 28 -2.86 -18.31 25.75
CA CYS A 28 -4.29 -17.98 25.76
C CYS A 28 -4.94 -18.27 27.10
N ARG A 29 -4.67 -19.46 27.68
CA ARG A 29 -5.21 -19.82 28.98
C ARG A 29 -4.75 -18.87 30.08
N LEU A 30 -3.44 -18.53 30.09
CA LEU A 30 -2.87 -17.65 31.10
C LEU A 30 -3.35 -16.21 30.96
N PHE A 31 -3.39 -15.68 29.70
CA PHE A 31 -3.94 -14.35 29.48
C PHE A 31 -5.43 -14.26 29.84
N ARG A 32 -6.22 -15.33 29.65
CA ARG A 32 -7.63 -15.34 30.10
C ARG A 32 -7.72 -15.23 31.61
N LEU A 33 -6.94 -16.03 32.34
CA LEU A 33 -6.93 -15.98 33.81
C LEU A 33 -6.53 -14.59 34.34
N ALA A 34 -5.49 -13.97 33.77
CA ALA A 34 -5.08 -12.64 34.19
C ALA A 34 -6.07 -11.54 33.72
N ALA A 35 -6.66 -11.68 32.53
CA ALA A 35 -7.65 -10.75 32.00
C ALA A 35 -8.94 -10.75 32.84
N ASP A 36 -9.36 -11.90 33.33
CA ASP A 36 -10.52 -12.05 34.23
C ASP A 36 -10.25 -11.43 35.60
N GLN A 37 -8.99 -11.32 36.02
CA GLN A 37 -8.54 -10.58 37.20
C GLN A 37 -8.34 -9.07 36.93
N GLY A 38 -8.62 -8.61 35.70
CA GLY A 38 -8.58 -7.19 35.33
C GLY A 38 -7.28 -6.71 34.73
N ASP A 39 -6.26 -7.58 34.47
CA ASP A 39 -4.99 -7.15 33.89
C ASP A 39 -5.16 -6.63 32.46
N ALA A 40 -4.93 -5.32 32.26
CA ALA A 40 -5.18 -4.63 31.00
C ALA A 40 -4.26 -5.10 29.85
N GLU A 41 -2.99 -5.46 30.15
CA GLU A 41 -2.09 -5.99 29.14
C GLU A 41 -2.57 -7.36 28.65
N SER A 42 -2.99 -8.24 29.57
CA SER A 42 -3.55 -9.56 29.24
C SER A 42 -4.87 -9.46 28.48
N GLN A 43 -5.76 -8.53 28.85
CA GLN A 43 -6.95 -8.22 28.06
C GLN A 43 -6.59 -7.80 26.63
N ASN A 44 -5.64 -6.91 26.46
CA ASN A 44 -5.16 -6.51 25.14
C ASN A 44 -4.54 -7.67 24.36
N LYS A 45 -3.73 -8.52 24.99
CA LYS A 45 -3.13 -9.70 24.35
C LYS A 45 -4.14 -10.77 23.96
N LEU A 46 -5.08 -11.05 24.84
CA LEU A 46 -6.16 -11.98 24.55
C LEU A 46 -7.05 -11.45 23.40
N GLY A 47 -7.35 -10.15 23.40
CA GLY A 47 -8.05 -9.48 22.30
C GLY A 47 -7.31 -9.67 20.96
N LEU A 48 -5.99 -9.53 20.95
CA LEU A 48 -5.18 -9.77 19.76
C LEU A 48 -5.19 -11.24 19.30
N MET A 49 -5.29 -12.19 20.23
CA MET A 49 -5.42 -13.61 19.91
C MET A 49 -6.77 -13.92 19.25
N TYR A 50 -7.86 -13.34 19.74
CA TYR A 50 -9.18 -13.44 19.10
C TYR A 50 -9.23 -12.74 17.74
N GLU A 51 -8.66 -11.55 17.63
CA GLU A 51 -8.56 -10.83 16.33
C GLU A 51 -7.87 -11.66 15.25
N ARG A 52 -6.82 -12.42 15.63
CA ARG A 52 -6.00 -13.22 14.70
C ARG A 52 -6.39 -14.69 14.59
N GLY A 53 -7.31 -15.17 15.38
CA GLY A 53 -7.66 -16.59 15.44
C GLY A 53 -6.50 -17.47 15.94
N ARG A 54 -5.66 -16.98 16.88
CA ARG A 54 -4.50 -17.73 17.41
C ARG A 54 -4.89 -18.55 18.62
N SER A 55 -4.92 -19.88 18.48
CA SER A 55 -5.33 -20.86 19.50
C SER A 55 -6.78 -20.69 20.01
N VAL A 56 -7.53 -19.81 19.40
CA VAL A 56 -8.98 -19.58 19.57
C VAL A 56 -9.57 -19.32 18.20
N GLY A 57 -10.85 -19.58 18.01
CA GLY A 57 -11.56 -19.13 16.80
C GLY A 57 -11.46 -17.62 16.65
N GLN A 58 -11.29 -17.12 15.42
CA GLN A 58 -11.32 -15.69 15.18
C GLN A 58 -12.68 -15.11 15.57
N ASP A 59 -12.65 -14.11 16.46
CA ASP A 59 -13.84 -13.42 16.95
C ASP A 59 -13.53 -11.95 17.19
N TYR A 60 -13.95 -11.12 16.25
CA TYR A 60 -13.75 -9.68 16.31
C TYR A 60 -14.62 -9.00 17.39
N ALA A 61 -15.80 -9.55 17.72
CA ALA A 61 -16.66 -9.00 18.75
C ALA A 61 -16.03 -9.19 20.13
N GLU A 62 -15.51 -10.40 20.41
CA GLU A 62 -14.79 -10.67 21.65
C GLU A 62 -13.47 -9.89 21.72
N ALA A 63 -12.74 -9.74 20.60
CA ALA A 63 -11.57 -8.90 20.55
C ALA A 63 -11.89 -7.44 20.91
N CYS A 64 -12.96 -6.85 20.36
CA CYS A 64 -13.43 -5.50 20.70
C CYS A 64 -13.79 -5.36 22.18
N ARG A 65 -14.50 -6.36 22.74
CA ARG A 65 -14.87 -6.35 24.15
C ARG A 65 -13.63 -6.29 25.05
N LEU A 66 -12.64 -7.13 24.75
CA LEU A 66 -11.39 -7.20 25.52
C LEU A 66 -10.54 -5.94 25.34
N TYR A 67 -10.44 -5.42 24.12
CA TYR A 67 -9.75 -4.14 23.88
C TYR A 67 -10.42 -3.00 24.62
N ARG A 68 -11.76 -2.96 24.70
CA ARG A 68 -12.50 -1.94 25.44
C ARG A 68 -12.21 -2.00 26.93
N LEU A 69 -12.23 -3.20 27.52
CA LEU A 69 -11.87 -3.35 28.93
C LEU A 69 -10.47 -2.80 29.26
N ALA A 70 -9.49 -3.11 28.42
CA ALA A 70 -8.14 -2.58 28.60
C ALA A 70 -8.05 -1.08 28.28
N ALA A 71 -8.75 -0.60 27.26
CA ALA A 71 -8.75 0.79 26.83
C ALA A 71 -9.37 1.74 27.88
N ASP A 72 -10.44 1.28 28.55
CA ASP A 72 -11.09 2.03 29.62
C ASP A 72 -10.20 2.14 30.87
N GLN A 73 -9.28 1.21 31.06
CA GLN A 73 -8.22 1.29 32.08
C GLN A 73 -7.05 2.20 31.66
N GLY A 74 -7.13 2.86 30.50
CA GLY A 74 -6.09 3.75 30.01
C GLY A 74 -4.99 3.09 29.21
N HIS A 75 -5.07 1.78 28.90
CA HIS A 75 -4.03 1.06 28.18
C HIS A 75 -3.88 1.55 26.72
N ALA A 76 -2.81 2.30 26.42
CA ALA A 76 -2.65 3.02 25.14
C ALA A 76 -2.70 2.12 23.90
N ARG A 77 -2.09 0.93 23.98
CA ARG A 77 -2.11 -0.03 22.86
C ARG A 77 -3.51 -0.56 22.59
N ALA A 78 -4.28 -0.85 23.65
CA ALA A 78 -5.66 -1.30 23.52
C ALA A 78 -6.58 -0.20 22.96
N GLN A 79 -6.36 1.07 23.40
CA GLN A 79 -7.05 2.23 22.82
C GLN A 79 -6.77 2.32 21.31
N CYS A 80 -5.53 2.18 20.90
CA CYS A 80 -5.17 2.17 19.47
C CYS A 80 -5.80 0.99 18.71
N ASN A 81 -5.80 -0.21 19.29
CA ASN A 81 -6.42 -1.38 18.66
C ASN A 81 -7.95 -1.22 18.58
N LEU A 82 -8.60 -0.70 19.61
CA LEU A 82 -10.03 -0.42 19.58
C LEU A 82 -10.39 0.63 18.53
N GLY A 83 -9.57 1.69 18.40
CA GLY A 83 -9.69 2.65 17.31
C GLY A 83 -9.64 1.99 15.94
N LEU A 84 -8.73 1.04 15.74
CA LEU A 84 -8.60 0.30 14.49
C LEU A 84 -9.83 -0.61 14.23
N MET A 85 -10.42 -1.20 15.27
CA MET A 85 -11.65 -1.98 15.14
C MET A 85 -12.81 -1.10 14.64
N TYR A 86 -12.98 0.10 15.19
CA TYR A 86 -13.97 1.06 14.72
C TYR A 86 -13.68 1.58 13.30
N GLU A 87 -12.42 1.86 12.98
CA GLU A 87 -12.01 2.30 11.63
C GLU A 87 -12.40 1.25 10.56
N ARG A 88 -12.26 -0.04 10.88
CA ARG A 88 -12.51 -1.14 9.94
C ARG A 88 -13.92 -1.74 10.00
N GLY A 89 -14.66 -1.43 11.03
CA GLY A 89 -15.96 -2.09 11.28
C GLY A 89 -15.82 -3.56 11.68
N HIS A 90 -14.73 -3.93 12.35
CA HIS A 90 -14.49 -5.30 12.78
C HIS A 90 -15.05 -5.54 14.19
N GLY A 91 -16.07 -6.39 14.31
CA GLY A 91 -16.73 -6.70 15.59
C GLY A 91 -17.57 -5.57 16.18
N VAL A 92 -17.56 -4.41 15.55
CA VAL A 92 -18.40 -3.22 15.82
C VAL A 92 -18.74 -2.56 14.48
N GLY A 93 -19.79 -1.73 14.45
CA GLY A 93 -20.08 -0.91 13.28
C GLY A 93 -18.92 0.04 12.97
N GLN A 94 -18.64 0.25 11.68
CA GLN A 94 -17.61 1.19 11.27
C GLN A 94 -17.97 2.62 11.73
N ASP A 95 -17.09 3.26 12.48
CA ASP A 95 -17.26 4.61 13.00
C ASP A 95 -15.91 5.32 13.08
N TYR A 96 -15.66 6.20 12.12
CA TYR A 96 -14.43 6.98 12.07
C TYR A 96 -14.31 8.01 13.18
N VAL A 97 -15.42 8.52 13.72
CA VAL A 97 -15.43 9.48 14.82
C VAL A 97 -14.99 8.79 16.10
N GLU A 98 -15.55 7.62 16.40
CA GLU A 98 -15.11 6.81 17.53
C GLU A 98 -13.66 6.35 17.36
N ALA A 99 -13.25 5.95 16.16
CA ALA A 99 -11.85 5.61 15.87
C ALA A 99 -10.92 6.77 16.25
N CYS A 100 -11.22 7.99 15.79
CA CYS A 100 -10.45 9.19 16.13
C CYS A 100 -10.39 9.44 17.62
N ARG A 101 -11.50 9.28 18.37
CA ARG A 101 -11.53 9.47 19.82
C ARG A 101 -10.58 8.51 20.53
N TRP A 102 -10.56 7.24 20.15
CA TRP A 102 -9.69 6.26 20.75
C TRP A 102 -8.23 6.46 20.34
N TYR A 103 -7.95 6.80 19.08
CA TYR A 103 -6.61 7.17 18.64
C TYR A 103 -6.10 8.41 19.39
N GLN A 104 -6.95 9.42 19.62
CA GLN A 104 -6.58 10.63 20.36
C GLN A 104 -6.16 10.31 21.79
N LYS A 105 -6.91 9.43 22.49
CA LYS A 105 -6.55 9.01 23.85
C LYS A 105 -5.17 8.35 23.90
N ALA A 106 -4.90 7.43 22.97
CA ALA A 106 -3.61 6.74 22.87
C ALA A 106 -2.47 7.70 22.42
N ALA A 107 -2.76 8.60 21.48
CA ALA A 107 -1.80 9.57 20.97
C ALA A 107 -1.37 10.59 22.04
N ASN A 108 -2.29 10.98 22.93
CA ASN A 108 -2.00 11.85 24.07
C ASN A 108 -1.06 11.19 25.08
N GLN A 109 -1.07 9.87 25.17
CA GLN A 109 -0.13 9.08 25.95
C GLN A 109 1.23 8.87 25.25
N GLY A 110 1.42 9.45 24.06
CA GLY A 110 2.65 9.33 23.29
C GLY A 110 2.74 8.07 22.43
N TYR A 111 1.68 7.26 22.30
CA TYR A 111 1.75 6.04 21.52
C TYR A 111 1.92 6.31 20.03
N ALA A 112 3.12 6.05 19.48
CA ALA A 112 3.51 6.45 18.14
C ALA A 112 2.58 5.92 17.02
N ARG A 113 2.11 4.67 17.13
CA ARG A 113 1.17 4.10 16.17
C ARG A 113 -0.17 4.85 16.16
N ALA A 114 -0.68 5.24 17.32
CA ALA A 114 -1.91 6.01 17.40
C ALA A 114 -1.74 7.44 16.88
N GLN A 115 -0.60 8.08 17.14
CA GLN A 115 -0.25 9.37 16.53
C GLN A 115 -0.22 9.26 15.00
N CYS A 116 0.38 8.21 14.46
CA CYS A 116 0.40 7.96 13.02
C CYS A 116 -1.01 7.74 12.45
N ASN A 117 -1.83 6.91 13.08
CA ASN A 117 -3.19 6.63 12.62
C ASN A 117 -4.07 7.89 12.69
N LEU A 118 -4.00 8.64 13.79
CA LEU A 118 -4.74 9.90 13.93
C LEU A 118 -4.28 10.94 12.90
N GLY A 119 -2.97 11.02 12.64
CA GLY A 119 -2.42 11.86 11.58
C GLY A 119 -3.01 11.53 10.21
N PHE A 120 -3.19 10.25 9.92
CA PHE A 120 -3.84 9.79 8.70
C PHE A 120 -5.33 10.17 8.65
N MET A 121 -6.05 10.08 9.78
CA MET A 121 -7.45 10.53 9.87
C MET A 121 -7.59 12.00 9.54
N TYR A 122 -6.71 12.87 10.09
CA TYR A 122 -6.67 14.29 9.74
C TYR A 122 -6.24 14.56 8.29
N GLU A 123 -5.29 13.80 7.77
CA GLU A 123 -4.87 13.93 6.36
C GLU A 123 -6.02 13.66 5.39
N LYS A 124 -6.88 12.69 5.71
CA LYS A 124 -8.00 12.27 4.86
C LYS A 124 -9.33 12.95 5.19
N GLY A 125 -9.47 13.56 6.36
CA GLY A 125 -10.75 14.09 6.82
C GLY A 125 -11.73 13.00 7.23
N CYS A 126 -11.25 11.85 7.71
CA CYS A 126 -12.09 10.73 8.12
C CYS A 126 -12.42 10.83 9.62
N GLY A 127 -13.71 11.01 9.97
CA GLY A 127 -14.17 11.17 11.36
C GLY A 127 -13.79 12.48 12.04
N VAL A 128 -12.96 13.28 11.37
CA VAL A 128 -12.53 14.64 11.77
C VAL A 128 -12.45 15.52 10.53
N GLY A 129 -12.51 16.84 10.68
CA GLY A 129 -12.23 17.75 9.57
C GLY A 129 -10.80 17.57 9.06
N GLN A 130 -10.63 17.65 7.72
CA GLN A 130 -9.31 17.55 7.12
C GLN A 130 -8.41 18.70 7.61
N ASP A 131 -7.26 18.34 8.16
CA ASP A 131 -6.25 19.30 8.66
C ASP A 131 -4.84 18.74 8.43
N HIS A 132 -4.19 19.23 7.38
CA HIS A 132 -2.84 18.80 7.04
C HIS A 132 -1.79 19.29 8.05
N THR A 133 -2.02 20.40 8.74
CA THR A 133 -1.10 20.92 9.76
C THR A 133 -1.10 20.01 10.99
N GLU A 134 -2.28 19.63 11.45
CA GLU A 134 -2.40 18.69 12.57
C GLU A 134 -1.88 17.30 12.18
N ALA A 135 -2.15 16.82 10.94
CA ALA A 135 -1.59 15.58 10.41
C ALA A 135 -0.05 15.62 10.43
N TYR A 136 0.57 16.71 9.95
CA TYR A 136 2.01 16.90 10.01
C TYR A 136 2.54 16.83 11.46
N ARG A 137 1.90 17.54 12.39
CA ARG A 137 2.30 17.55 13.80
C ARG A 137 2.29 16.15 14.43
N LEU A 138 1.26 15.36 14.11
CA LEU A 138 1.09 14.00 14.61
C LEU A 138 2.09 13.03 13.98
N PHE A 139 2.26 13.08 12.65
CA PHE A 139 3.28 12.27 11.97
C PHE A 139 4.68 12.60 12.46
N ARG A 140 4.98 13.90 12.73
CA ARG A 140 6.28 14.31 13.26
C ARG A 140 6.56 13.68 14.62
N LYS A 141 5.59 13.74 15.55
CA LYS A 141 5.71 13.10 16.87
C LYS A 141 5.94 11.59 16.77
N ALA A 142 5.23 10.89 15.88
CA ALA A 142 5.40 9.45 15.67
C ALA A 142 6.74 9.12 15.00
N ALA A 143 7.16 9.91 14.02
CA ALA A 143 8.39 9.72 13.28
C ALA A 143 9.64 9.95 14.15
N ASP A 144 9.61 10.93 15.05
CA ASP A 144 10.68 11.18 16.01
C ASP A 144 10.86 10.01 17.00
N GLN A 145 9.82 9.22 17.24
CA GLN A 145 9.86 7.95 17.97
C GLN A 145 10.32 6.76 17.12
N GLY A 146 10.67 6.98 15.85
CA GLY A 146 11.12 5.92 14.94
C GLY A 146 10.01 5.20 14.18
N HIS A 147 8.73 5.63 14.25
CA HIS A 147 7.64 4.96 13.55
C HIS A 147 7.79 5.08 12.03
N VAL A 148 8.11 3.97 11.37
CA VAL A 148 8.49 3.94 9.95
C VAL A 148 7.42 4.46 9.00
N GLY A 149 6.15 4.14 9.25
CA GLY A 149 5.03 4.65 8.45
C GLY A 149 4.89 6.17 8.56
N ALA A 150 5.08 6.73 9.76
CA ALA A 150 5.03 8.18 9.98
C ALA A 150 6.22 8.90 9.31
N GLN A 151 7.41 8.31 9.34
CA GLN A 151 8.57 8.84 8.60
C GLN A 151 8.29 8.90 7.09
N CYS A 152 7.73 7.84 6.51
CA CYS A 152 7.34 7.84 5.11
C CYS A 152 6.27 8.89 4.81
N ASN A 153 5.26 9.04 5.67
CA ASN A 153 4.20 10.04 5.50
C ASN A 153 4.74 11.47 5.59
N LEU A 154 5.69 11.75 6.51
CA LEU A 154 6.38 13.05 6.55
C LEU A 154 7.13 13.33 5.24
N GLY A 155 7.84 12.35 4.69
CA GLY A 155 8.47 12.49 3.38
C GLY A 155 7.45 12.93 2.32
N THR A 156 6.28 12.30 2.30
CA THR A 156 5.20 12.63 1.37
C THR A 156 4.62 14.04 1.62
N MET A 157 4.51 14.48 2.88
CA MET A 157 4.04 15.82 3.23
C MET A 157 5.01 16.90 2.77
N TYR A 158 6.32 16.72 3.00
CA TYR A 158 7.35 17.64 2.50
C TYR A 158 7.43 17.66 0.98
N GLU A 159 7.31 16.51 0.30
CA GLU A 159 7.30 16.42 -1.16
C GLU A 159 6.10 17.17 -1.77
N GLY A 160 4.92 17.05 -1.15
CA GLY A 160 3.69 17.68 -1.63
C GLY A 160 3.43 19.08 -1.11
N GLY A 161 4.17 19.57 -0.12
CA GLY A 161 3.89 20.85 0.54
C GLY A 161 2.55 20.84 1.30
N ARG A 162 2.20 19.72 1.95
CA ARG A 162 0.92 19.56 2.65
C ARG A 162 1.11 19.71 4.17
N GLY A 163 0.52 20.77 4.75
CA GLY A 163 0.65 21.10 6.17
C GLY A 163 2.03 21.57 6.59
N VAL A 164 2.95 21.66 5.66
CA VAL A 164 4.33 22.14 5.79
C VAL A 164 4.79 22.70 4.44
N GLU A 165 5.71 23.63 4.42
CA GLU A 165 6.32 24.11 3.18
C GLU A 165 7.03 22.97 2.43
N ARG A 166 6.91 22.99 1.10
CA ARG A 166 7.52 21.95 0.26
C ARG A 166 9.02 21.99 0.35
N ASP A 167 9.62 20.87 0.71
CA ASP A 167 11.07 20.69 0.81
C ASP A 167 11.46 19.26 0.38
N TYR A 168 12.00 19.14 -0.83
CA TYR A 168 12.44 17.87 -1.38
C TYR A 168 13.66 17.28 -0.64
N VAL A 169 14.49 18.13 -0.02
CA VAL A 169 15.67 17.68 0.74
C VAL A 169 15.19 17.01 2.03
N GLU A 170 14.29 17.65 2.75
CA GLU A 170 13.66 17.03 3.93
C GLU A 170 12.84 15.79 3.56
N ALA A 171 12.11 15.81 2.44
CA ALA A 171 11.40 14.61 1.96
C ALA A 171 12.37 13.43 1.79
N CYS A 172 13.50 13.63 1.10
CA CYS A 172 14.54 12.61 0.94
C CYS A 172 15.09 12.11 2.27
N ARG A 173 15.32 13.00 3.25
CA ARG A 173 15.83 12.63 4.59
C ARG A 173 14.86 11.70 5.31
N TRP A 174 13.56 12.02 5.27
CA TRP A 174 12.54 11.22 5.91
C TRP A 174 12.30 9.89 5.20
N TYR A 175 12.24 9.90 3.86
CA TYR A 175 12.16 8.66 3.09
C TYR A 175 13.36 7.75 3.35
N ARG A 176 14.58 8.30 3.44
CA ARG A 176 15.79 7.53 3.74
C ARG A 176 15.71 6.85 5.09
N ARG A 177 15.29 7.58 6.14
CA ARG A 177 15.12 7.00 7.48
C ARG A 177 14.16 5.81 7.49
N ALA A 178 13.04 5.90 6.77
CA ALA A 178 12.09 4.80 6.67
C ALA A 178 12.62 3.67 5.76
N ALA A 179 13.29 4.01 4.65
CA ALA A 179 13.85 3.07 3.69
C ALA A 179 14.98 2.21 4.29
N ASP A 180 15.83 2.81 5.12
CA ASP A 180 16.91 2.12 5.83
C ASP A 180 16.37 1.13 6.87
N GLN A 181 15.17 1.37 7.40
CA GLN A 181 14.42 0.42 8.25
C GLN A 181 13.69 -0.67 7.44
N GLY A 182 13.84 -0.70 6.12
CA GLY A 182 13.27 -1.72 5.26
C GLY A 182 11.86 -1.40 4.73
N PHE A 183 11.32 -0.21 4.93
CA PHE A 183 9.95 0.10 4.50
C PHE A 183 9.86 0.26 2.97
N ALA A 184 9.24 -0.72 2.30
CA ALA A 184 9.21 -0.81 0.84
C ALA A 184 8.66 0.44 0.13
N ARG A 185 7.58 1.05 0.66
CA ARG A 185 7.02 2.29 0.10
C ARG A 185 8.02 3.46 0.17
N ALA A 186 8.78 3.57 1.26
CA ALA A 186 9.79 4.61 1.37
C ALA A 186 10.99 4.35 0.47
N GLN A 187 11.38 3.09 0.29
CA GLN A 187 12.42 2.70 -0.68
C GLN A 187 12.00 3.06 -2.11
N PHE A 188 10.77 2.77 -2.49
CA PHE A 188 10.22 3.17 -3.79
C PHE A 188 10.25 4.69 -3.96
N ASN A 189 9.70 5.45 -2.99
CA ASN A 189 9.68 6.91 -3.05
C ASN A 189 11.10 7.51 -3.14
N LEU A 190 12.06 6.96 -2.39
CA LEU A 190 13.44 7.40 -2.46
C LEU A 190 14.07 7.10 -3.84
N GLY A 191 13.71 5.97 -4.45
CA GLY A 191 14.06 5.66 -5.83
C GLY A 191 13.57 6.74 -6.82
N LEU A 192 12.30 7.15 -6.69
CA LEU A 192 11.71 8.24 -7.48
C LEU A 192 12.44 9.59 -7.28
N MET A 193 12.85 9.88 -6.04
CA MET A 193 13.61 11.12 -5.75
C MET A 193 14.96 11.12 -6.49
N TYR A 194 15.68 10.00 -6.49
CA TYR A 194 16.94 9.87 -7.22
C TYR A 194 16.75 9.88 -8.74
N GLU A 195 15.73 9.18 -9.25
CA GLU A 195 15.42 9.18 -10.69
C GLU A 195 15.08 10.59 -11.19
N GLY A 196 14.27 11.33 -10.42
CA GLY A 196 13.85 12.69 -10.76
C GLY A 196 14.87 13.77 -10.44
N GLY A 197 15.90 13.50 -9.63
CA GLY A 197 16.84 14.51 -9.13
C GLY A 197 16.17 15.51 -8.17
N ARG A 198 15.19 15.07 -7.39
CA ARG A 198 14.42 15.93 -6.47
C ARG A 198 14.98 15.85 -5.05
N GLY A 199 15.50 16.96 -4.54
CA GLY A 199 16.13 17.06 -3.20
C GLY A 199 17.47 16.32 -3.07
N VAL A 200 17.86 15.59 -4.11
CA VAL A 200 19.16 14.91 -4.28
C VAL A 200 19.59 15.05 -5.74
N GLY A 201 20.87 14.91 -6.04
CA GLY A 201 21.34 14.83 -7.42
C GLY A 201 20.70 13.64 -8.13
N ARG A 202 20.38 13.81 -9.43
CA ARG A 202 19.86 12.70 -10.24
C ARG A 202 20.88 11.58 -10.30
N ASP A 203 20.46 10.37 -9.92
CA ASP A 203 21.32 9.18 -9.93
C ASP A 203 20.48 7.94 -10.23
N TYR A 204 20.56 7.46 -11.46
CA TYR A 204 19.81 6.27 -11.90
C TYR A 204 20.33 4.97 -11.26
N VAL A 205 21.61 4.92 -10.87
CA VAL A 205 22.18 3.74 -10.20
C VAL A 205 21.60 3.61 -8.79
N GLU A 206 21.58 4.71 -8.04
CA GLU A 206 20.93 4.74 -6.72
C GLU A 206 19.41 4.51 -6.84
N ALA A 207 18.73 5.07 -7.83
CA ALA A 207 17.32 4.81 -8.09
C ALA A 207 17.06 3.30 -8.26
N CYS A 208 17.82 2.63 -9.14
CA CYS A 208 17.72 1.18 -9.35
C CYS A 208 18.00 0.39 -8.07
N ARG A 209 18.96 0.83 -7.24
CA ARG A 209 19.27 0.17 -5.97
C ARG A 209 18.06 0.20 -5.03
N TRP A 210 17.40 1.35 -4.90
CA TRP A 210 16.24 1.52 -4.05
C TRP A 210 15.00 0.80 -4.60
N TYR A 211 14.74 0.90 -5.90
CA TYR A 211 13.68 0.15 -6.56
C TYR A 211 13.84 -1.37 -6.37
N ARG A 212 15.08 -1.89 -6.50
CA ARG A 212 15.35 -3.33 -6.31
C ARG A 212 15.02 -3.78 -4.88
N ARG A 213 15.36 -2.97 -3.86
CA ARG A 213 15.02 -3.28 -2.46
C ARG A 213 13.50 -3.34 -2.24
N ALA A 214 12.76 -2.40 -2.80
CA ALA A 214 11.30 -2.39 -2.71
C ALA A 214 10.68 -3.53 -3.54
N ALA A 215 11.18 -3.80 -4.74
CA ALA A 215 10.70 -4.83 -5.65
C ALA A 215 10.81 -6.25 -5.05
N VAL A 216 11.91 -6.54 -4.34
CA VAL A 216 12.12 -7.82 -3.64
C VAL A 216 11.09 -8.02 -2.53
N GLN A 217 10.58 -6.94 -1.94
CA GLN A 217 9.50 -6.99 -0.94
C GLN A 217 8.10 -7.08 -1.58
N GLY A 218 8.00 -7.18 -2.91
CA GLY A 218 6.74 -7.31 -3.62
C GLY A 218 6.07 -5.99 -3.99
N ASN A 219 6.76 -4.83 -3.85
CA ASN A 219 6.16 -3.56 -4.28
C ASN A 219 6.02 -3.52 -5.81
N ALA A 220 4.77 -3.54 -6.30
CA ALA A 220 4.47 -3.62 -7.73
C ALA A 220 4.97 -2.39 -8.52
N ASP A 221 4.84 -1.18 -7.95
CA ASP A 221 5.31 0.04 -8.60
C ASP A 221 6.84 0.04 -8.75
N ALA A 222 7.55 -0.45 -7.72
CA ALA A 222 9.00 -0.57 -7.79
C ALA A 222 9.45 -1.66 -8.79
N GLN A 223 8.71 -2.76 -8.90
CA GLN A 223 8.96 -3.79 -9.92
C GLN A 223 8.77 -3.20 -11.32
N CYS A 224 7.68 -2.46 -11.55
CA CYS A 224 7.40 -1.80 -12.81
C CYS A 224 8.52 -0.79 -13.17
N ASN A 225 8.84 0.13 -12.25
CA ASN A 225 9.87 1.15 -12.50
C ASN A 225 11.26 0.54 -12.72
N LEU A 226 11.62 -0.51 -11.97
CA LEU A 226 12.87 -1.22 -12.20
C LEU A 226 12.86 -1.92 -13.57
N GLY A 227 11.73 -2.44 -14.02
CA GLY A 227 11.54 -2.96 -15.36
C GLY A 227 11.83 -1.92 -16.45
N LEU A 228 11.27 -0.70 -16.29
CA LEU A 228 11.55 0.44 -17.18
C LEU A 228 13.02 0.86 -17.16
N MET A 229 13.70 0.76 -16.01
CA MET A 229 15.13 1.04 -15.92
C MET A 229 15.96 0.03 -16.73
N TYR A 230 15.61 -1.27 -16.66
CA TYR A 230 16.25 -2.32 -17.46
C TYR A 230 15.94 -2.18 -18.95
N GLU A 231 14.69 -1.88 -19.31
CA GLU A 231 14.31 -1.65 -20.71
C GLU A 231 15.10 -0.50 -21.34
N GLY A 232 15.24 0.62 -20.61
CA GLY A 232 15.94 1.80 -21.07
C GLY A 232 17.46 1.80 -20.82
N GLY A 233 18.03 0.79 -20.16
CA GLY A 233 19.45 0.77 -19.78
C GLY A 233 19.85 1.91 -18.84
N ARG A 234 18.93 2.42 -18.02
CA ARG A 234 19.17 3.56 -17.13
C ARG A 234 19.64 3.10 -15.75
N GLY A 235 20.89 3.39 -15.40
CA GLY A 235 21.50 2.99 -14.11
C GLY A 235 21.78 1.51 -13.95
N VAL A 236 21.40 0.71 -14.95
CA VAL A 236 21.68 -0.74 -15.08
C VAL A 236 21.95 -1.06 -16.54
N GLY A 237 22.61 -2.18 -16.82
CA GLY A 237 22.73 -2.68 -18.19
C GLY A 237 21.35 -3.00 -18.77
N GLN A 238 21.11 -2.60 -20.04
CA GLN A 238 19.85 -2.88 -20.72
C GLN A 238 19.61 -4.39 -20.80
N SER A 239 18.38 -4.80 -20.47
CA SER A 239 17.98 -6.22 -20.53
C SER A 239 16.46 -6.33 -20.64
N ASP A 240 16.00 -6.63 -21.85
CA ASP A 240 14.58 -6.88 -22.12
C ASP A 240 14.05 -8.11 -21.34
N ALA A 241 14.90 -9.13 -21.14
CA ALA A 241 14.52 -10.32 -20.36
C ALA A 241 14.22 -9.98 -18.89
N GLU A 242 15.07 -9.17 -18.24
CA GLU A 242 14.83 -8.71 -16.87
C GLU A 242 13.66 -7.74 -16.80
N ALA A 243 13.51 -6.84 -17.77
CA ALA A 243 12.35 -5.95 -17.87
C ALA A 243 11.05 -6.75 -17.95
N CYS A 244 10.96 -7.71 -18.85
CA CYS A 244 9.80 -8.59 -19.01
C CYS A 244 9.48 -9.36 -17.71
N ARG A 245 10.49 -9.91 -17.04
CA ARG A 245 10.32 -10.62 -15.77
C ARG A 245 9.73 -9.71 -14.68
N LEU A 246 10.24 -8.49 -14.58
CA LEU A 246 9.80 -7.51 -13.59
C LEU A 246 8.39 -6.98 -13.89
N PHE A 247 8.10 -6.69 -15.16
CA PHE A 247 6.76 -6.31 -15.59
C PHE A 247 5.74 -7.41 -15.28
N ARG A 248 6.09 -8.69 -15.48
CA ARG A 248 5.21 -9.81 -15.13
C ARG A 248 4.88 -9.83 -13.65
N LEU A 249 5.90 -9.68 -12.77
CA LEU A 249 5.67 -9.65 -11.32
C LEU A 249 4.75 -8.50 -10.90
N ALA A 250 4.87 -7.33 -11.52
CA ALA A 250 4.00 -6.19 -11.23
C ALA A 250 2.59 -6.36 -11.86
N ALA A 251 2.52 -6.89 -13.08
CA ALA A 251 1.28 -7.12 -13.81
C ALA A 251 0.37 -8.17 -13.13
N ASP A 252 0.97 -9.19 -12.52
CA ASP A 252 0.26 -10.21 -11.73
C ASP A 252 -0.34 -9.61 -10.45
N GLN A 253 0.14 -8.45 -9.99
CA GLN A 253 -0.39 -7.65 -8.89
C GLN A 253 -1.32 -6.51 -9.37
N ASP A 254 -1.85 -6.63 -10.59
CA ASP A 254 -2.78 -5.68 -11.21
C ASP A 254 -2.21 -4.26 -11.44
N ASN A 255 -0.87 -4.10 -11.54
CA ASN A 255 -0.29 -2.83 -11.97
C ASN A 255 -0.55 -2.61 -13.48
N ALA A 256 -1.41 -1.62 -13.81
CA ALA A 256 -1.86 -1.38 -15.18
C ALA A 256 -0.72 -1.01 -16.14
N LEU A 257 0.24 -0.17 -15.70
CA LEU A 257 1.40 0.20 -16.50
C LEU A 257 2.29 -1.02 -16.81
N ALA A 258 2.47 -1.92 -15.84
CA ALA A 258 3.23 -3.14 -16.06
C ALA A 258 2.49 -4.10 -17.01
N GLN A 259 1.16 -4.17 -16.94
CA GLN A 259 0.34 -4.96 -17.88
C GLN A 259 0.45 -4.43 -19.30
N LEU A 260 0.41 -3.10 -19.49
CA LEU A 260 0.63 -2.45 -20.78
C LEU A 260 2.03 -2.81 -21.34
N ASN A 261 3.09 -2.59 -20.54
CA ASN A 261 4.46 -2.86 -20.97
C ASN A 261 4.69 -4.35 -21.27
N LEU A 262 4.13 -5.25 -20.46
CA LEU A 262 4.23 -6.68 -20.69
C LEU A 262 3.51 -7.08 -21.98
N GLY A 263 2.35 -6.50 -22.27
CA GLY A 263 1.64 -6.67 -23.53
C GLY A 263 2.50 -6.24 -24.73
N THR A 264 3.20 -5.13 -24.61
CA THR A 264 4.14 -4.64 -25.62
C THR A 264 5.31 -5.60 -25.81
N MET A 265 5.92 -6.07 -24.70
CA MET A 265 7.01 -7.06 -24.77
C MET A 265 6.62 -8.32 -25.53
N TYR A 266 5.43 -8.87 -25.26
CA TYR A 266 4.91 -10.02 -26.01
C TYR A 266 4.55 -9.68 -27.46
N GLY A 267 3.95 -8.52 -27.72
CA GLY A 267 3.58 -8.10 -29.06
C GLY A 267 4.78 -7.93 -29.99
N GLU A 268 5.91 -7.49 -29.45
CA GLU A 268 7.13 -7.21 -30.18
C GLU A 268 8.18 -8.35 -30.11
N GLY A 269 8.00 -9.32 -29.22
CA GLY A 269 8.98 -10.40 -29.00
C GLY A 269 10.26 -9.89 -28.30
N ARG A 270 10.15 -8.90 -27.40
CA ARG A 270 11.29 -8.37 -26.65
C ARG A 270 11.43 -9.06 -25.30
N GLY A 271 12.56 -9.70 -25.07
CA GLY A 271 12.85 -10.43 -23.84
C GLY A 271 12.03 -11.70 -23.62
N VAL A 272 11.07 -11.97 -24.51
CA VAL A 272 10.23 -13.16 -24.59
C VAL A 272 9.96 -13.50 -26.06
N GLU A 273 9.52 -14.71 -26.34
CA GLU A 273 9.02 -15.06 -27.67
C GLU A 273 7.76 -14.25 -27.99
N GLN A 274 7.63 -13.83 -29.26
CA GLN A 274 6.48 -13.05 -29.69
C GLN A 274 5.20 -13.91 -29.59
N ASP A 275 4.21 -13.37 -28.86
CA ASP A 275 2.89 -13.99 -28.71
C ASP A 275 1.79 -12.91 -28.65
N HIS A 276 1.10 -12.75 -29.77
CA HIS A 276 0.00 -11.78 -29.85
C HIS A 276 -1.22 -12.17 -28.99
N ARG A 277 -1.42 -13.45 -28.63
CA ARG A 277 -2.50 -13.85 -27.74
C ARG A 277 -2.20 -13.43 -26.30
N GLU A 278 -0.96 -13.61 -25.86
CA GLU A 278 -0.53 -13.12 -24.57
C GLU A 278 -0.54 -11.58 -24.54
N ALA A 279 -0.06 -10.90 -25.60
CA ALA A 279 -0.16 -9.45 -25.71
C ALA A 279 -1.62 -8.96 -25.56
N TYR A 280 -2.56 -9.61 -26.27
CA TYR A 280 -3.99 -9.31 -26.15
C TYR A 280 -4.49 -9.44 -24.70
N ARG A 281 -4.13 -10.52 -24.00
CA ARG A 281 -4.57 -10.76 -22.60
C ARG A 281 -4.10 -9.65 -21.68
N TRP A 282 -2.85 -9.23 -21.79
CA TRP A 282 -2.27 -8.21 -20.94
C TRP A 282 -2.81 -6.82 -21.26
N TYR A 283 -2.91 -6.46 -22.54
CA TYR A 283 -3.53 -5.18 -22.92
C TYR A 283 -4.99 -5.11 -22.47
N ARG A 284 -5.74 -6.20 -22.56
CA ARG A 284 -7.12 -6.24 -22.09
C ARG A 284 -7.23 -5.96 -20.60
N ARG A 285 -6.39 -6.58 -19.78
CA ARG A 285 -6.38 -6.33 -18.33
C ARG A 285 -6.08 -4.87 -18.01
N ALA A 286 -5.11 -4.24 -18.68
CA ALA A 286 -4.82 -2.82 -18.50
C ALA A 286 -5.96 -1.93 -19.02
N ALA A 287 -6.54 -2.25 -20.17
CA ALA A 287 -7.67 -1.53 -20.77
C ALA A 287 -8.94 -1.58 -19.90
N ASP A 288 -9.20 -2.74 -19.28
CA ASP A 288 -10.33 -2.92 -18.34
C ASP A 288 -10.14 -2.08 -17.06
N GLN A 289 -8.92 -1.69 -16.71
CA GLN A 289 -8.61 -0.72 -15.65
C GLN A 289 -8.71 0.74 -16.11
N GLY A 290 -9.02 0.97 -17.39
CA GLY A 290 -9.19 2.31 -17.96
C GLY A 290 -7.92 2.90 -18.56
N ASP A 291 -6.82 2.17 -18.68
CA ASP A 291 -5.58 2.67 -19.29
C ASP A 291 -5.79 2.99 -20.77
N ALA A 292 -5.61 4.27 -21.16
CA ALA A 292 -5.89 4.75 -22.51
C ALA A 292 -4.92 4.20 -23.56
N ASP A 293 -3.64 3.99 -23.20
CA ASP A 293 -2.66 3.45 -24.12
C ASP A 293 -2.94 1.97 -24.38
N ALA A 294 -3.34 1.22 -23.35
CA ALA A 294 -3.76 -0.17 -23.48
C ALA A 294 -5.06 -0.30 -24.29
N GLN A 295 -6.02 0.59 -24.11
CA GLN A 295 -7.25 0.64 -24.93
C GLN A 295 -6.91 0.88 -26.40
N CYS A 296 -6.00 1.81 -26.69
CA CYS A 296 -5.52 2.07 -28.03
C CYS A 296 -4.80 0.85 -28.63
N ALA A 297 -3.88 0.24 -27.87
CA ALA A 297 -3.16 -0.96 -28.32
C ALA A 297 -4.11 -2.14 -28.59
N LEU A 298 -5.10 -2.35 -27.72
CA LEU A 298 -6.13 -3.37 -27.90
C LEU A 298 -7.01 -3.09 -29.12
N GLY A 299 -7.35 -1.81 -29.37
CA GLY A 299 -8.05 -1.39 -30.57
C GLY A 299 -7.28 -1.69 -31.84
N LEU A 300 -5.97 -1.49 -31.86
CA LEU A 300 -5.08 -1.89 -32.96
C LEU A 300 -5.09 -3.39 -33.18
N MET A 301 -5.07 -4.18 -32.10
CA MET A 301 -5.13 -5.64 -32.20
C MET A 301 -6.44 -6.11 -32.86
N TYR A 302 -7.58 -5.55 -32.48
CA TYR A 302 -8.86 -5.86 -33.16
C TYR A 302 -8.90 -5.39 -34.61
N LYS A 303 -8.38 -4.19 -34.91
CA LYS A 303 -8.30 -3.68 -36.27
C LYS A 303 -7.49 -4.57 -37.20
N MET A 304 -6.40 -5.12 -36.69
CA MET A 304 -5.43 -5.95 -37.47
C MET A 304 -5.69 -7.46 -37.37
N GLY A 305 -6.53 -7.91 -36.42
CA GLY A 305 -6.71 -9.34 -36.15
C GLY A 305 -5.49 -10.02 -35.51
N LEU A 306 -4.74 -9.30 -34.66
CA LEU A 306 -3.55 -9.81 -34.00
C LEU A 306 -3.91 -10.46 -32.67
N GLY A 307 -3.75 -11.80 -32.57
CA GLY A 307 -4.05 -12.57 -31.36
C GLY A 307 -5.54 -12.67 -31.01
N VAL A 308 -6.40 -12.00 -31.76
CA VAL A 308 -7.85 -11.94 -31.61
C VAL A 308 -8.49 -11.87 -33.00
N GLU A 309 -9.76 -12.30 -33.12
CA GLU A 309 -10.49 -12.13 -34.37
C GLU A 309 -10.68 -10.65 -34.69
N ARG A 310 -10.50 -10.27 -35.95
CA ARG A 310 -10.65 -8.89 -36.42
C ARG A 310 -12.07 -8.39 -36.18
N SER A 311 -12.18 -7.20 -35.60
CA SER A 311 -13.47 -6.52 -35.37
C SER A 311 -13.30 -5.02 -35.47
N ASP A 312 -13.78 -4.43 -36.56
CA ASP A 312 -13.72 -2.98 -36.76
C ASP A 312 -14.63 -2.25 -35.74
N ALA A 313 -15.75 -2.87 -35.31
CA ALA A 313 -16.64 -2.33 -34.29
C ALA A 313 -15.98 -2.24 -32.90
N GLU A 314 -15.31 -3.33 -32.46
CA GLU A 314 -14.57 -3.30 -31.18
C GLU A 314 -13.36 -2.36 -31.26
N ALA A 315 -12.67 -2.29 -32.41
CA ALA A 315 -11.60 -1.32 -32.61
C ALA A 315 -12.11 0.12 -32.46
N CYS A 316 -13.21 0.48 -33.13
CA CYS A 316 -13.83 1.81 -32.98
C CYS A 316 -14.23 2.12 -31.56
N ARG A 317 -14.87 1.17 -30.85
CA ARG A 317 -15.27 1.33 -29.46
C ARG A 317 -14.08 1.64 -28.56
N LEU A 318 -13.00 0.89 -28.69
CA LEU A 318 -11.78 1.05 -27.89
C LEU A 318 -11.03 2.34 -28.22
N PHE A 319 -10.91 2.68 -29.51
CA PHE A 319 -10.31 3.96 -29.91
C PHE A 319 -11.12 5.15 -29.39
N ARG A 320 -12.45 5.06 -29.35
CA ARG A 320 -13.30 6.13 -28.78
C ARG A 320 -13.01 6.31 -27.29
N LEU A 321 -12.97 5.20 -26.50
CA LEU A 321 -12.66 5.27 -25.09
C LEU A 321 -11.28 5.88 -24.81
N ALA A 322 -10.27 5.52 -25.59
CA ALA A 322 -8.93 6.10 -25.47
C ALA A 322 -8.87 7.56 -25.94
N ALA A 323 -9.57 7.90 -27.03
CA ALA A 323 -9.62 9.24 -27.59
C ALA A 323 -10.30 10.24 -26.64
N ASP A 324 -11.36 9.81 -25.94
CA ASP A 324 -12.06 10.61 -24.93
C ASP A 324 -11.15 10.93 -23.73
N GLN A 325 -10.14 10.11 -23.49
CA GLN A 325 -9.09 10.36 -22.49
C GLN A 325 -7.90 11.16 -23.04
N GLY A 326 -7.97 11.61 -24.30
CA GLY A 326 -6.93 12.43 -24.93
C GLY A 326 -5.81 11.65 -25.59
N ASN A 327 -5.92 10.33 -25.79
CA ASN A 327 -4.90 9.56 -26.51
C ASN A 327 -4.85 9.94 -27.98
N ALA A 328 -3.75 10.60 -28.39
CA ALA A 328 -3.60 11.14 -29.74
C ALA A 328 -3.59 10.06 -30.84
N LEU A 329 -2.99 8.90 -30.57
CA LEU A 329 -2.95 7.78 -31.51
C LEU A 329 -4.36 7.18 -31.72
N ALA A 330 -5.14 7.07 -30.65
CA ALA A 330 -6.50 6.62 -30.73
C ALA A 330 -7.39 7.61 -31.51
N GLN A 331 -7.21 8.92 -31.30
CA GLN A 331 -7.92 9.95 -32.07
C GLN A 331 -7.63 9.85 -33.58
N LEU A 332 -6.36 9.66 -33.94
CA LEU A 332 -5.93 9.45 -35.31
C LEU A 332 -6.58 8.20 -35.93
N ASN A 333 -6.51 7.07 -35.23
CA ASN A 333 -7.07 5.80 -35.70
C ASN A 333 -8.60 5.85 -35.81
N LEU A 334 -9.27 6.48 -34.86
CA LEU A 334 -10.73 6.69 -34.91
C LEU A 334 -11.13 7.54 -36.11
N GLY A 335 -10.42 8.65 -36.36
CA GLY A 335 -10.64 9.50 -37.54
C GLY A 335 -10.44 8.75 -38.84
N ALA A 336 -9.42 7.90 -38.93
CA ALA A 336 -9.19 7.06 -40.10
C ALA A 336 -10.34 6.03 -40.32
N MET A 337 -10.86 5.42 -39.24
CA MET A 337 -11.98 4.48 -39.35
C MET A 337 -13.26 5.14 -39.79
N TYR A 338 -13.54 6.38 -39.34
CA TYR A 338 -14.69 7.17 -39.81
C TYR A 338 -14.56 7.55 -41.30
N GLY A 339 -13.35 7.91 -41.76
CA GLY A 339 -13.10 8.23 -43.16
C GLY A 339 -13.20 7.02 -44.12
N GLU A 340 -13.09 5.80 -43.60
CA GLU A 340 -13.20 4.54 -44.33
C GLU A 340 -14.57 3.85 -44.18
N ASP A 341 -15.55 4.46 -43.50
CA ASP A 341 -16.87 3.89 -43.14
C ASP A 341 -16.77 2.52 -42.41
N ARG A 342 -15.73 2.31 -41.64
CA ARG A 342 -15.47 1.04 -40.94
C ARG A 342 -15.94 1.08 -39.49
N GLY A 343 -16.93 0.24 -39.15
CA GLY A 343 -17.40 0.05 -37.78
C GLY A 343 -18.08 1.27 -37.15
N VAL A 344 -18.64 2.10 -37.95
CA VAL A 344 -19.37 3.33 -37.56
C VAL A 344 -20.84 3.12 -37.81
N GLU A 345 -21.60 2.64 -36.83
CA GLU A 345 -23.06 2.72 -36.75
C GLU A 345 -23.48 3.71 -35.65
#